data_1076054136f64438775edafde0546e67
#
_entry.id   1076054136f64438775edafde0546e67
#
_cell.length_a   1.000
_cell.length_b   1.000
_cell.length_c   1.000
_cell.angle_alpha   90.00
_cell.angle_beta   90.00
_cell.angle_gamma   90.00
#
_symmetry.space_group_name_H-M   'P 1'
#
loop_
_entity.id
_entity.type
_entity.pdbx_description
1 polymer ?
#
loop_
_entity_poly.entity_id
_entity_poly.type
_entity_poly.pdbx_seq_one_letter_code
_entity_poly.pdbx_strand_id
1 'polypeptide(L)'
;MKTVTNKKGEKPTAQQCTASLGAVGDALYAIGGKWKLKIIIALLEGNKRFNELQRTIEGISAKVLSTELKELEMNGFIKRTVFTGTPVAVEYELTKYSNTLQDVMQALSAWGAMHRETIKKEYKAAMKHKN
;
A
#
# COMPACT_ATOMS: atom_id res chain seq x y z
N MET A 1 21.36 -0.57 -3.20
CA MET A 1 20.87 -0.57 -4.59
C MET A 1 20.47 0.85 -4.99
N LYS A 2 21.08 1.33 -6.06
CA LYS A 2 20.77 2.69 -6.50
C LYS A 2 19.43 2.71 -7.21
N THR A 3 18.54 3.57 -6.75
CA THR A 3 17.30 3.86 -7.47
C THR A 3 17.62 4.61 -8.76
N VAL A 4 16.72 4.50 -9.72
CA VAL A 4 16.81 5.31 -10.93
C VAL A 4 16.61 6.76 -10.53
N THR A 5 17.71 7.51 -10.59
CA THR A 5 17.65 8.95 -10.35
C THR A 5 17.90 9.64 -11.67
N ASN A 6 16.87 10.21 -12.24
CA ASN A 6 17.00 11.07 -13.39
C ASN A 6 16.87 12.51 -12.96
N LYS A 7 17.74 13.35 -13.51
CA LYS A 7 17.46 14.77 -13.47
C LYS A 7 16.15 15.00 -14.22
N LYS A 8 15.34 15.91 -13.70
CA LYS A 8 14.07 16.27 -14.30
C LYS A 8 14.27 16.61 -15.80
N GLY A 9 13.63 15.83 -16.67
CA GLY A 9 13.72 16.03 -18.12
C GLY A 9 14.69 15.12 -18.86
N GLU A 10 15.51 14.34 -18.17
CA GLU A 10 16.43 13.38 -18.83
C GLU A 10 15.77 12.01 -18.98
N LYS A 11 15.95 11.40 -20.13
CA LYS A 11 15.47 10.03 -20.35
C LYS A 11 16.40 9.02 -19.65
N PRO A 12 15.85 8.01 -18.98
CA PRO A 12 16.67 6.94 -18.42
C PRO A 12 17.36 6.15 -19.54
N THR A 13 18.52 5.58 -19.24
CA THR A 13 19.20 4.66 -20.14
C THR A 13 18.47 3.32 -20.16
N ALA A 14 18.74 2.50 -21.19
CA ALA A 14 18.20 1.14 -21.27
C ALA A 14 18.56 0.31 -20.03
N GLN A 15 19.78 0.47 -19.52
CA GLN A 15 20.24 -0.23 -18.33
C GLN A 15 19.48 0.20 -17.08
N GLN A 16 19.21 1.50 -16.94
CA GLN A 16 18.41 2.03 -15.85
C GLN A 16 16.97 1.52 -15.90
N CYS A 17 16.39 1.45 -17.10
CA CYS A 17 15.04 0.91 -17.28
C CYS A 17 14.95 -0.56 -16.89
N THR A 18 15.94 -1.37 -17.27
CA THR A 18 15.99 -2.80 -16.92
C THR A 18 16.08 -2.97 -15.39
N ALA A 19 16.93 -2.19 -14.73
CA ALA A 19 17.05 -2.22 -13.27
C ALA A 19 15.74 -1.82 -12.59
N SER A 20 15.07 -0.80 -13.13
CA SER A 20 13.77 -0.35 -12.60
C SER A 20 12.70 -1.41 -12.75
N LEU A 21 12.67 -2.15 -13.87
CA LEU A 21 11.72 -3.23 -14.07
C LEU A 21 11.84 -4.30 -12.97
N GLY A 22 13.08 -4.70 -12.66
CA GLY A 22 13.33 -5.65 -11.58
C GLY A 22 12.89 -5.13 -10.22
N ALA A 23 13.30 -3.91 -9.88
CA ALA A 23 12.99 -3.29 -8.58
C ALA A 23 11.49 -3.06 -8.41
N VAL A 24 10.82 -2.56 -9.43
CA VAL A 24 9.36 -2.35 -9.38
C VAL A 24 8.63 -3.68 -9.27
N GLY A 25 9.09 -4.70 -10.01
CA GLY A 25 8.53 -6.04 -9.91
C GLY A 25 8.62 -6.59 -8.49
N ASP A 26 9.76 -6.45 -7.84
CA ASP A 26 9.96 -6.88 -6.45
C ASP A 26 9.03 -6.12 -5.49
N ALA A 27 8.92 -4.80 -5.69
CA ALA A 27 8.04 -3.97 -4.87
C ALA A 27 6.58 -4.40 -5.02
N LEU A 28 6.11 -4.59 -6.24
CA LEU A 28 4.73 -5.00 -6.50
C LEU A 28 4.45 -6.40 -5.97
N TYR A 29 5.44 -7.29 -5.99
CA TYR A 29 5.29 -8.61 -5.38
C TYR A 29 5.06 -8.50 -3.87
N ALA A 30 5.78 -7.61 -3.20
CA ALA A 30 5.72 -7.47 -1.75
C ALA A 30 4.49 -6.69 -1.27
N ILE A 31 4.13 -5.61 -1.95
CA ILE A 31 3.10 -4.66 -1.49
C ILE A 31 1.99 -4.40 -2.52
N GLY A 32 2.03 -5.07 -3.66
CA GLY A 32 1.06 -4.85 -4.71
C GLY A 32 -0.30 -5.43 -4.39
N GLY A 33 -1.24 -5.15 -5.27
CA GLY A 33 -2.62 -5.56 -5.12
C GLY A 33 -3.47 -4.46 -4.50
N LYS A 34 -4.71 -4.80 -4.24
CA LYS A 34 -5.72 -3.83 -3.82
C LYS A 34 -5.66 -3.49 -2.33
N TRP A 35 -5.15 -4.41 -1.49
CA TRP A 35 -5.43 -4.36 -0.06
C TRP A 35 -4.22 -4.13 0.85
N LYS A 36 -3.01 -4.57 0.46
CA LYS A 36 -1.86 -4.59 1.36
C LYS A 36 -1.51 -3.22 1.95
N LEU A 37 -1.37 -2.21 1.09
CA LEU A 37 -1.04 -0.86 1.57
C LEU A 37 -2.17 -0.27 2.42
N LYS A 38 -3.42 -0.59 2.10
CA LYS A 38 -4.56 -0.14 2.91
C LYS A 38 -4.51 -0.73 4.33
N ILE A 39 -4.11 -1.97 4.45
CA ILE A 39 -3.94 -2.63 5.76
C ILE A 39 -2.84 -1.94 6.56
N ILE A 40 -1.70 -1.67 5.91
CA ILE A 40 -0.59 -0.98 6.56
C ILE A 40 -1.02 0.40 7.05
N ILE A 41 -1.73 1.14 6.21
CA ILE A 41 -2.24 2.47 6.57
C ILE A 41 -3.18 2.39 7.77
N ALA A 42 -4.08 1.40 7.79
CA ALA A 42 -4.98 1.21 8.91
C ALA A 42 -4.23 0.95 10.21
N LEU A 43 -3.11 0.25 10.15
CA LEU A 43 -2.29 -0.07 11.33
C LEU A 43 -1.39 1.09 11.77
N LEU A 44 -1.26 2.15 10.97
CA LEU A 44 -0.53 3.35 11.39
C LEU A 44 -1.18 4.03 12.60
N GLU A 45 -2.47 3.89 12.78
CA GLU A 45 -3.19 4.44 13.93
C GLU A 45 -2.87 3.72 15.23
N GLY A 46 -2.39 2.48 15.14
CA GLY A 46 -2.08 1.63 16.28
C GLY A 46 -2.43 0.19 16.01
N ASN A 47 -2.12 -0.65 16.97
CA ASN A 47 -2.39 -2.08 16.88
C ASN A 47 -3.90 -2.33 16.76
N LYS A 48 -4.26 -3.31 15.95
CA LYS A 48 -5.68 -3.63 15.72
C LYS A 48 -5.90 -5.14 15.73
N ARG A 49 -7.09 -5.52 16.14
CA ARG A 49 -7.59 -6.88 16.01
C ARG A 49 -8.17 -7.09 14.62
N PHE A 50 -8.33 -8.34 14.25
CA PHE A 50 -8.87 -8.73 12.94
C PHE A 50 -10.20 -8.02 12.62
N ASN A 51 -11.14 -8.06 13.57
CA ASN A 51 -12.45 -7.45 13.37
C ASN A 51 -12.39 -5.94 13.21
N GLU A 52 -11.46 -5.28 13.91
CA GLU A 52 -11.26 -3.84 13.77
C GLU A 52 -10.73 -3.49 12.40
N LEU A 53 -9.76 -4.26 11.90
CA LEU A 53 -9.21 -4.08 10.55
C LEU A 53 -10.31 -4.26 9.50
N GLN A 54 -11.13 -5.29 9.66
CA GLN A 54 -12.20 -5.56 8.70
C GLN A 54 -13.23 -4.42 8.66
N ARG A 55 -13.51 -3.80 9.80
CA ARG A 55 -14.41 -2.65 9.86
C ARG A 55 -13.76 -1.38 9.27
N THR A 56 -12.46 -1.22 9.49
CA THR A 56 -11.73 -0.02 9.01
C THR A 56 -11.56 -0.03 7.50
N ILE A 57 -11.34 -1.20 6.92
CA ILE A 57 -11.07 -1.33 5.49
C ILE A 57 -12.35 -1.71 4.77
N GLU A 58 -12.97 -0.69 4.18
CA GLU A 58 -14.25 -0.86 3.50
C GLU A 58 -14.17 -1.89 2.37
N GLY A 59 -15.10 -2.83 2.41
CA GLY A 59 -15.27 -3.80 1.33
C GLY A 59 -14.39 -5.04 1.40
N ILE A 60 -13.49 -5.15 2.37
CA ILE A 60 -12.63 -6.33 2.47
C ILE A 60 -13.38 -7.49 3.13
N SER A 61 -13.32 -8.69 2.52
CA SER A 61 -13.88 -9.89 3.13
C SER A 61 -12.92 -10.46 4.18
N ALA A 62 -13.47 -11.25 5.10
CA ALA A 62 -12.65 -11.92 6.11
C ALA A 62 -11.62 -12.85 5.48
N LYS A 63 -11.97 -13.55 4.41
CA LYS A 63 -11.07 -14.46 3.72
C LYS A 63 -9.90 -13.71 3.08
N VAL A 64 -10.19 -12.62 2.39
CA VAL A 64 -9.14 -11.79 1.76
C VAL A 64 -8.25 -11.17 2.81
N LEU A 65 -8.83 -10.59 3.86
CA LEU A 65 -8.06 -10.00 4.94
C LEU A 65 -7.12 -11.01 5.57
N SER A 66 -7.60 -12.22 5.85
CA SER A 66 -6.78 -13.29 6.43
C SER A 66 -5.59 -13.62 5.53
N THR A 67 -5.80 -13.74 4.22
CA THR A 67 -4.75 -14.04 3.25
C THR A 67 -3.72 -12.91 3.19
N GLU A 68 -4.20 -11.67 3.09
CA GLU A 68 -3.32 -10.50 2.98
C GLU A 68 -2.48 -10.31 4.25
N LEU A 69 -3.07 -10.53 5.43
CA LEU A 69 -2.34 -10.44 6.69
C LEU A 69 -1.21 -11.47 6.77
N LYS A 70 -1.46 -12.69 6.32
CA LYS A 70 -0.42 -13.73 6.29
C LYS A 70 0.73 -13.34 5.39
N GLU A 71 0.43 -12.82 4.22
CA GLU A 71 1.47 -12.39 3.27
C GLU A 71 2.28 -11.22 3.81
N LEU A 72 1.61 -10.24 4.42
CA LEU A 72 2.29 -9.11 5.05
C LEU A 72 3.20 -9.55 6.21
N GLU A 73 2.74 -10.51 6.98
CA GLU A 73 3.53 -11.08 8.07
C GLU A 73 4.75 -11.82 7.53
N MET A 74 4.58 -12.62 6.49
CA MET A 74 5.67 -13.36 5.84
C MET A 74 6.73 -12.42 5.28
N ASN A 75 6.33 -11.27 4.77
CA ASN A 75 7.25 -10.28 4.21
C ASN A 75 7.83 -9.33 5.28
N GLY A 76 7.48 -9.52 6.54
CA GLY A 76 8.08 -8.78 7.62
C GLY A 76 7.50 -7.40 7.89
N PHE A 77 6.36 -7.05 7.30
CA PHE A 77 5.75 -5.73 7.49
C PHE A 77 4.88 -5.65 8.72
N ILE A 78 4.28 -6.76 9.13
CA ILE A 78 3.43 -6.81 10.31
C ILE A 78 3.81 -7.98 11.21
N LYS A 79 3.42 -7.85 12.47
CA LYS A 79 3.62 -8.86 13.49
C LYS A 79 2.27 -9.23 14.09
N ARG A 80 2.05 -10.52 14.27
CA ARG A 80 0.84 -11.04 14.89
C ARG A 80 1.19 -11.46 16.31
N THR A 81 0.50 -10.89 17.29
CA THR A 81 0.72 -11.19 18.70
C THR A 81 -0.55 -11.80 19.29
N VAL A 82 -0.37 -12.95 19.94
CA VAL A 82 -1.47 -13.63 20.63
C VAL A 82 -1.34 -13.35 22.13
N PHE A 83 -2.37 -12.73 22.69
CA PHE A 83 -2.45 -12.49 24.13
C PHE A 83 -3.25 -13.63 24.75
N THR A 84 -2.57 -14.41 25.60
CA THR A 84 -3.22 -15.51 26.31
C THR A 84 -3.97 -14.96 27.51
N GLY A 85 -5.26 -15.15 27.51
CA GLY A 85 -6.13 -14.69 28.58
C GLY A 85 -7.54 -15.21 28.35
N THR A 86 -8.48 -14.71 29.11
CA THR A 86 -9.89 -15.04 28.91
C THR A 86 -10.65 -13.74 28.60
N PRO A 87 -11.02 -13.50 27.34
CA PRO A 87 -10.79 -14.30 26.13
C PRO A 87 -9.37 -14.15 25.55
N VAL A 88 -8.98 -15.09 24.70
CA VAL A 88 -7.75 -14.98 23.92
C VAL A 88 -7.93 -13.86 22.89
N ALA A 89 -6.93 -13.00 22.79
CA ALA A 89 -6.94 -11.87 21.83
C ALA A 89 -5.73 -11.98 20.91
N VAL A 90 -5.96 -11.63 19.63
CA VAL A 90 -4.91 -11.55 18.61
C VAL A 90 -4.88 -10.12 18.08
N GLU A 91 -3.70 -9.51 18.14
CA GLU A 91 -3.50 -8.17 17.60
C GLU A 91 -2.43 -8.17 16.52
N TYR A 92 -2.61 -7.29 15.56
CA TYR A 92 -1.66 -7.04 14.48
C TYR A 92 -1.03 -5.67 14.69
N GLU A 93 0.28 -5.59 14.48
CA GLU A 93 1.00 -4.34 14.58
C GLU A 93 2.06 -4.24 13.49
N LEU A 94 2.44 -3.00 13.16
CA LEU A 94 3.50 -2.75 12.20
C LEU A 94 4.86 -3.05 12.83
N THR A 95 5.77 -3.58 12.02
CA THR A 95 7.17 -3.77 12.40
C THR A 95 7.99 -2.52 12.09
N LYS A 96 9.21 -2.45 12.60
CA LYS A 96 10.15 -1.39 12.21
C LYS A 96 10.42 -1.40 10.72
N TYR A 97 10.46 -2.57 10.11
CA TYR A 97 10.72 -2.69 8.67
C TYR A 97 9.65 -1.96 7.83
N SER A 98 8.41 -1.92 8.32
CA SER A 98 7.33 -1.23 7.62
C SER A 98 7.59 0.27 7.47
N ASN A 99 8.45 0.86 8.29
CA ASN A 99 8.81 2.27 8.18
C ASN A 99 9.50 2.58 6.84
N THR A 100 10.11 1.58 6.20
CA THR A 100 10.71 1.75 4.87
C THR A 100 9.68 2.07 3.80
N LEU A 101 8.41 1.82 4.07
CA LEU A 101 7.31 2.10 3.12
C LEU A 101 6.71 3.50 3.27
N GLN A 102 7.12 4.25 4.28
CA GLN A 102 6.51 5.54 4.57
C GLN A 102 6.55 6.50 3.37
N ASP A 103 7.72 6.67 2.77
CA ASP A 103 7.87 7.56 1.60
C ASP A 103 7.10 7.05 0.40
N VAL A 104 7.07 5.73 0.21
CA VAL A 104 6.32 5.11 -0.88
C VAL A 104 4.82 5.40 -0.72
N MET A 105 4.30 5.20 0.49
CA MET A 105 2.88 5.45 0.77
C MET A 105 2.51 6.92 0.60
N GLN A 106 3.38 7.83 1.05
CA GLN A 106 3.15 9.26 0.88
C GLN A 106 3.12 9.64 -0.60
N ALA A 107 4.07 9.12 -1.38
CA ALA A 107 4.13 9.39 -2.82
C ALA A 107 2.89 8.85 -3.55
N LEU A 108 2.46 7.64 -3.22
CA LEU A 108 1.26 7.04 -3.79
C LEU A 108 0.00 7.82 -3.42
N SER A 109 -0.11 8.25 -2.17
CA SER A 109 -1.25 9.03 -1.70
C SER A 109 -1.33 10.36 -2.43
N ALA A 110 -0.21 11.07 -2.53
CA ALA A 110 -0.15 12.36 -3.23
C ALA A 110 -0.48 12.22 -4.71
N TRP A 111 0.11 11.22 -5.36
CA TRP A 111 -0.14 10.99 -6.78
C TRP A 111 -1.61 10.59 -7.02
N GLY A 112 -2.14 9.69 -6.18
CA GLY A 112 -3.53 9.24 -6.29
C GLY A 112 -4.54 10.36 -6.12
N ALA A 113 -4.29 11.27 -5.17
CA ALA A 113 -5.15 12.43 -4.96
C ALA A 113 -5.12 13.36 -6.17
N MET A 114 -3.93 13.64 -6.71
CA MET A 114 -3.76 14.46 -7.91
C MET A 114 -4.47 13.82 -9.11
N HIS A 115 -4.28 12.53 -9.28
CA HIS A 115 -4.88 11.80 -10.40
C HIS A 115 -6.42 11.84 -10.32
N ARG A 116 -6.98 11.65 -9.13
CA ARG A 116 -8.42 11.74 -8.92
C ARG A 116 -8.96 13.11 -9.35
N GLU A 117 -8.29 14.17 -8.97
CA GLU A 117 -8.70 15.53 -9.35
C GLU A 117 -8.60 15.75 -10.86
N THR A 118 -7.55 15.22 -11.48
CA THR A 118 -7.39 15.29 -12.94
C THR A 118 -8.54 14.59 -13.66
N ILE A 119 -8.90 13.39 -13.24
CA ILE A 119 -10.02 12.64 -13.81
C ILE A 119 -11.34 13.40 -13.66
N LYS A 120 -11.59 13.99 -12.50
CA LYS A 120 -12.80 14.80 -12.27
C LYS A 120 -12.87 15.99 -13.20
N LYS A 121 -11.74 16.69 -13.39
CA LYS A 121 -11.69 17.86 -14.28
C LYS A 121 -11.94 17.46 -15.73
N GLU A 122 -11.32 16.39 -16.19
CA GLU A 122 -11.52 15.89 -17.55
C GLU A 122 -12.96 15.43 -17.79
N TYR A 123 -13.56 14.76 -16.80
CA TYR A 123 -14.95 14.34 -16.87
C TYR A 123 -15.88 15.55 -17.00
N LYS A 124 -15.67 16.59 -16.18
CA LYS A 124 -16.46 17.83 -16.26
C LYS A 124 -16.30 18.52 -17.60
N ALA A 125 -15.08 18.57 -18.13
CA ALA A 125 -14.82 19.17 -19.44
C ALA A 125 -15.54 18.41 -20.55
N ALA A 126 -15.49 17.08 -20.53
CA ALA A 126 -16.18 16.23 -21.49
C ALA A 126 -17.70 16.41 -21.42
N MET A 127 -18.27 16.53 -20.22
CA MET A 127 -19.70 16.76 -20.03
C MET A 127 -20.15 18.13 -20.58
N LYS A 128 -19.30 19.15 -20.44
CA LYS A 128 -19.60 20.50 -20.99
C LYS A 128 -19.66 20.51 -22.51
N HIS A 129 -18.86 19.68 -23.19
CA HIS A 129 -18.82 19.63 -24.65
C HIS A 129 -19.95 18.80 -25.26
N LYS A 130 -20.72 18.08 -24.45
CA LYS A 130 -21.85 17.28 -24.91
C LYS A 130 -23.16 18.06 -25.04
N ASN A 131 -23.20 19.29 -24.57
CA ASN A 131 -24.41 20.14 -24.66
C ASN A 131 -24.37 21.03 -25.87
#